data_025c7d00947b83f2c5517a5f719a1af9
#
_entry.id   025c7d00947b83f2c5517a5f719a1af9
#
_cell.length_a   1.000
_cell.length_b   1.000
_cell.length_c   1.000
_cell.angle_alpha   90.00
_cell.angle_beta   90.00
_cell.angle_gamma   90.00
#
_symmetry.space_group_name_H-M   'P 1'
#
loop_
_entity.id
_entity.type
_entity.pdbx_description
1 polymer ?
#
loop_
_entity_poly.entity_id
_entity_poly.type
_entity_poly.pdbx_seq_one_letter_code
_entity_poly.pdbx_strand_id
1 'polypeptide(L)'
;MKLSELNKGLVLVTGPAGSGKSTTLACMIEEINETKEDHIITLEDPLEFLHQHKKSIVSQREVNMDTVNYVTSLRAALRQSPDVILLGEMRDYETIQVVMTAAETGHLVFSTLHTIRAANTIERIIDVFPPNQQRQIMIQLASVLQAVISQQLIPTMDGTLIPVFEIMEVTPAIRNMIRENKVHQIDGLIYSSTGSGMISMDQSLINLYKERRTDQQRNCDFICIQSRNDNKKDPLRNMVRNRLKSIGIY
;
A
#
# COMPACT_ATOMS: atom_id res chain seq x y z
N MET A 1 8.13 -1.85 -12.26
CA MET A 1 7.54 -3.19 -12.04
C MET A 1 6.04 -3.13 -12.34
N LYS A 2 5.49 -4.07 -13.07
CA LYS A 2 4.03 -4.22 -13.16
C LYS A 2 3.60 -5.14 -12.03
N LEU A 3 2.83 -4.62 -11.09
CA LEU A 3 2.38 -5.37 -9.91
C LEU A 3 1.52 -6.59 -10.28
N SER A 4 0.78 -6.48 -11.39
CA SER A 4 0.00 -7.57 -11.99
C SER A 4 0.85 -8.73 -12.53
N GLU A 5 2.14 -8.53 -12.77
CA GLU A 5 3.07 -9.59 -13.22
C GLU A 5 3.66 -10.40 -12.06
N LEU A 6 3.41 -9.98 -10.82
CA LEU A 6 3.83 -10.75 -9.63
C LEU A 6 3.03 -12.04 -9.52
N ASN A 7 3.70 -13.11 -9.12
CA ASN A 7 3.07 -14.41 -8.91
C ASN A 7 2.93 -14.77 -7.42
N LYS A 8 3.63 -14.05 -6.53
CA LYS A 8 3.58 -14.30 -5.08
C LYS A 8 4.08 -13.12 -4.28
N GLY A 9 3.75 -13.11 -3.00
CA GLY A 9 4.20 -12.12 -2.03
C GLY A 9 3.07 -11.20 -1.58
N LEU A 10 3.40 -10.16 -0.86
CA LEU A 10 2.46 -9.21 -0.26
C LEU A 10 2.57 -7.85 -0.92
N VAL A 11 1.46 -7.31 -1.37
CA VAL A 11 1.32 -5.93 -1.87
C VAL A 11 0.33 -5.19 -0.98
N LEU A 12 0.72 -4.03 -0.48
CA LEU A 12 -0.10 -3.21 0.41
C LEU A 12 -0.53 -1.92 -0.26
N VAL A 13 -1.83 -1.63 -0.20
CA VAL A 13 -2.38 -0.32 -0.57
C VAL A 13 -2.80 0.39 0.70
N THR A 14 -2.18 1.53 1.01
CA THR A 14 -2.35 2.21 2.29
C THR A 14 -2.83 3.65 2.10
N GLY A 15 -3.37 4.22 3.17
CA GLY A 15 -3.88 5.61 3.17
C GLY A 15 -5.09 5.77 4.07
N PRO A 16 -5.51 7.01 4.34
CA PRO A 16 -6.67 7.30 5.19
C PRO A 16 -7.97 6.73 4.61
N ALA A 17 -9.03 6.71 5.42
CA ALA A 17 -10.37 6.38 4.94
C ALA A 17 -10.76 7.35 3.81
N GLY A 18 -11.43 6.83 2.78
CA GLY A 18 -11.85 7.64 1.62
C GLY A 18 -10.72 8.02 0.65
N SER A 19 -9.51 7.47 0.78
CA SER A 19 -8.40 7.76 -0.16
C SER A 19 -8.47 6.98 -1.48
N GLY A 20 -9.48 6.13 -1.68
CA GLY A 20 -9.68 5.36 -2.91
C GLY A 20 -8.90 4.03 -2.97
N LYS A 21 -8.50 3.47 -1.83
CA LYS A 21 -7.77 2.18 -1.77
C LYS A 21 -8.52 1.05 -2.43
N SER A 22 -9.82 0.90 -2.12
CA SER A 22 -10.67 -0.15 -2.69
C SER A 22 -10.77 -0.04 -4.21
N THR A 23 -10.91 1.17 -4.74
CA THR A 23 -10.91 1.42 -6.18
C THR A 23 -9.59 1.00 -6.83
N THR A 24 -8.46 1.34 -6.21
CA THR A 24 -7.14 0.95 -6.71
C THR A 24 -6.94 -0.57 -6.69
N LEU A 25 -7.36 -1.23 -5.61
CA LEU A 25 -7.33 -2.69 -5.52
C LEU A 25 -8.24 -3.35 -6.55
N ALA A 26 -9.47 -2.82 -6.74
CA ALA A 26 -10.39 -3.32 -7.75
C ALA A 26 -9.78 -3.22 -9.17
N CYS A 27 -9.10 -2.12 -9.50
CA CYS A 27 -8.39 -1.99 -10.77
C CYS A 27 -7.25 -3.01 -10.92
N MET A 28 -6.49 -3.29 -9.84
CA MET A 28 -5.42 -4.30 -9.86
C MET A 28 -5.96 -5.71 -10.05
N ILE A 29 -7.04 -6.05 -9.33
CA ILE A 29 -7.73 -7.35 -9.48
C ILE A 29 -8.28 -7.50 -10.89
N GLU A 30 -8.88 -6.45 -11.44
CA GLU A 30 -9.45 -6.48 -12.78
C GLU A 30 -8.36 -6.67 -13.86
N GLU A 31 -7.21 -6.02 -13.73
CA GLU A 31 -6.06 -6.23 -14.63
C GLU A 31 -5.59 -7.69 -14.62
N ILE A 32 -5.51 -8.31 -13.44
CA ILE A 32 -5.16 -9.73 -13.30
C ILE A 32 -6.24 -10.60 -13.94
N ASN A 33 -7.51 -10.33 -13.65
CA ASN A 33 -8.67 -11.06 -14.18
C ASN A 33 -8.75 -11.01 -15.72
N GLU A 34 -8.30 -9.93 -16.33
CA GLU A 34 -8.27 -9.77 -17.79
C GLU A 34 -7.05 -10.45 -18.45
N THR A 35 -5.95 -10.56 -17.71
CA THR A 35 -4.66 -10.95 -18.31
C THR A 35 -4.21 -12.35 -17.95
N LYS A 36 -4.60 -12.89 -16.78
CA LYS A 36 -4.15 -14.19 -16.24
C LYS A 36 -5.28 -15.19 -16.10
N GLU A 37 -4.93 -16.46 -16.09
CA GLU A 37 -5.83 -17.60 -15.85
C GLU A 37 -5.69 -18.08 -14.39
N ASP A 38 -5.90 -17.17 -13.45
CA ASP A 38 -5.68 -17.38 -12.02
C ASP A 38 -7.02 -17.65 -11.28
N HIS A 39 -6.95 -18.29 -10.11
CA HIS A 39 -8.06 -18.32 -9.15
C HIS A 39 -7.88 -17.18 -8.16
N ILE A 40 -8.75 -16.18 -8.23
CA ILE A 40 -8.75 -14.99 -7.39
C ILE A 40 -9.81 -15.16 -6.30
N ILE A 41 -9.42 -15.00 -5.04
CA ILE A 41 -10.37 -14.97 -3.91
C ILE A 41 -10.32 -13.60 -3.26
N THR A 42 -11.49 -12.93 -3.11
CA THR A 42 -11.58 -11.70 -2.33
C THR A 42 -12.36 -11.92 -1.04
N LEU A 43 -11.86 -11.30 0.03
CA LEU A 43 -12.43 -11.32 1.37
C LEU A 43 -12.59 -9.88 1.83
N GLU A 44 -13.81 -9.35 1.89
CA GLU A 44 -14.07 -7.92 2.06
C GLU A 44 -15.16 -7.66 3.12
N ASP A 45 -15.22 -6.42 3.65
CA ASP A 45 -16.21 -5.99 4.65
C ASP A 45 -16.49 -4.48 4.51
N PRO A 46 -17.55 -4.12 3.77
CA PRO A 46 -18.36 -4.90 2.83
C PRO A 46 -17.71 -5.05 1.44
N LEU A 47 -18.32 -5.81 0.54
CA LEU A 47 -17.99 -5.84 -0.90
C LEU A 47 -18.34 -4.49 -1.54
N GLU A 48 -17.31 -3.77 -2.04
CA GLU A 48 -17.52 -2.49 -2.73
C GLU A 48 -17.63 -2.65 -4.27
N PHE A 49 -16.92 -3.61 -4.85
CA PHE A 49 -16.88 -3.85 -6.28
C PHE A 49 -17.17 -5.31 -6.61
N LEU A 50 -18.02 -5.54 -7.59
CA LEU A 50 -18.33 -6.89 -8.09
C LEU A 50 -17.51 -7.16 -9.37
N HIS A 51 -16.75 -8.24 -9.35
CA HIS A 51 -15.94 -8.70 -10.47
C HIS A 51 -16.66 -9.83 -11.21
N GLN A 52 -16.71 -9.72 -12.53
CA GLN A 52 -17.17 -10.83 -13.37
C GLN A 52 -15.99 -11.75 -13.71
N HIS A 53 -16.24 -13.04 -13.89
CA HIS A 53 -15.22 -13.95 -14.43
C HIS A 53 -14.84 -13.52 -15.84
N LYS A 54 -13.51 -13.39 -16.10
CA LYS A 54 -12.96 -13.15 -17.43
C LYS A 54 -12.01 -14.29 -17.79
N LYS A 55 -10.69 -14.03 -17.77
CA LYS A 55 -9.71 -15.13 -17.88
C LYS A 55 -9.56 -15.87 -16.56
N SER A 56 -9.62 -15.14 -15.47
CA SER A 56 -9.54 -15.71 -14.13
C SER A 56 -10.92 -16.11 -13.58
N ILE A 57 -10.93 -17.02 -12.61
CA ILE A 57 -12.10 -17.32 -11.79
C ILE A 57 -12.04 -16.43 -10.56
N VAL A 58 -13.06 -15.60 -10.31
CA VAL A 58 -13.12 -14.70 -9.16
C VAL A 58 -14.18 -15.18 -8.17
N SER A 59 -13.77 -15.51 -6.96
CA SER A 59 -14.63 -15.93 -5.86
C SER A 59 -14.63 -14.85 -4.78
N GLN A 60 -15.72 -14.09 -4.64
CA GLN A 60 -15.84 -13.00 -3.67
C GLN A 60 -16.63 -13.43 -2.45
N ARG A 61 -16.20 -13.02 -1.26
CA ARG A 61 -16.88 -13.30 0.02
C ARG A 61 -16.91 -12.05 0.88
N GLU A 62 -18.10 -11.78 1.39
CA GLU A 62 -18.32 -10.70 2.34
C GLU A 62 -18.30 -11.23 3.77
N VAL A 63 -17.55 -10.56 4.64
CA VAL A 63 -17.53 -10.86 6.07
C VAL A 63 -18.89 -10.53 6.68
N ASN A 64 -19.33 -11.34 7.62
CA ASN A 64 -20.66 -11.33 8.25
C ASN A 64 -21.84 -11.73 7.35
N MET A 65 -21.64 -11.93 6.04
CA MET A 65 -22.64 -12.49 5.12
C MET A 65 -22.27 -13.93 4.71
N ASP A 66 -21.09 -14.10 4.09
CA ASP A 66 -20.64 -15.39 3.57
C ASP A 66 -19.67 -16.10 4.53
N THR A 67 -19.07 -15.36 5.45
CA THR A 67 -18.07 -15.86 6.40
C THR A 67 -18.12 -15.09 7.71
N VAL A 68 -17.66 -15.73 8.79
CA VAL A 68 -17.73 -15.17 10.15
C VAL A 68 -16.71 -14.04 10.37
N ASN A 69 -15.49 -14.19 9.86
CA ASN A 69 -14.40 -13.22 10.01
C ASN A 69 -13.28 -13.47 9.00
N TYR A 70 -12.35 -12.51 8.89
CA TYR A 70 -11.23 -12.59 7.98
C TYR A 70 -10.31 -13.80 8.20
N VAL A 71 -9.97 -14.12 9.45
CA VAL A 71 -9.02 -15.20 9.79
C VAL A 71 -9.57 -16.55 9.36
N THR A 72 -10.84 -16.84 9.71
CA THR A 72 -11.50 -18.11 9.34
C THR A 72 -11.62 -18.22 7.82
N SER A 73 -12.03 -17.15 7.16
CA SER A 73 -12.19 -17.11 5.72
C SER A 73 -10.87 -17.29 4.98
N LEU A 74 -9.80 -16.61 5.42
CA LEU A 74 -8.48 -16.73 4.82
C LEU A 74 -7.91 -18.14 4.98
N ARG A 75 -8.04 -18.76 6.15
CA ARG A 75 -7.63 -20.15 6.37
C ARG A 75 -8.40 -21.14 5.47
N ALA A 76 -9.68 -20.88 5.23
CA ALA A 76 -10.48 -21.69 4.30
C ALA A 76 -10.08 -21.44 2.85
N ALA A 77 -9.81 -20.20 2.48
CA ALA A 77 -9.37 -19.81 1.14
C ALA A 77 -8.05 -20.51 0.74
N LEU A 78 -7.08 -20.59 1.64
CA LEU A 78 -5.79 -21.27 1.40
C LEU A 78 -5.93 -22.75 1.01
N ARG A 79 -7.06 -23.39 1.31
CA ARG A 79 -7.35 -24.79 0.94
C ARG A 79 -8.04 -24.92 -0.43
N GLN A 80 -8.30 -23.82 -1.11
CA GLN A 80 -9.00 -23.78 -2.39
C GLN A 80 -8.05 -23.51 -3.57
N SER A 81 -6.75 -23.62 -3.33
CA SER A 81 -5.70 -23.39 -4.32
C SER A 81 -5.87 -22.03 -5.04
N PRO A 82 -5.97 -20.90 -4.30
CA PRO A 82 -5.99 -19.60 -4.93
C PRO A 82 -4.58 -19.22 -5.43
N ASP A 83 -4.50 -18.50 -6.52
CA ASP A 83 -3.27 -17.85 -6.97
C ASP A 83 -3.15 -16.45 -6.37
N VAL A 84 -4.29 -15.74 -6.30
CA VAL A 84 -4.40 -14.37 -5.82
C VAL A 84 -5.44 -14.28 -4.71
N ILE A 85 -5.09 -13.58 -3.63
CA ILE A 85 -5.99 -13.30 -2.51
C ILE A 85 -6.04 -11.79 -2.30
N LEU A 86 -7.25 -11.22 -2.31
CA LEU A 86 -7.51 -9.88 -1.81
C LEU A 86 -8.11 -9.98 -0.41
N LEU A 87 -7.45 -9.40 0.57
CA LEU A 87 -7.97 -9.22 1.92
C LEU A 87 -8.26 -7.74 2.15
N GLY A 88 -9.50 -7.38 2.45
CA GLY A 88 -9.94 -6.00 2.57
C GLY A 88 -9.05 -5.16 3.47
N GLU A 89 -8.73 -5.64 4.68
CA GLU A 89 -7.82 -4.95 5.58
C GLU A 89 -7.15 -5.88 6.62
N MET A 90 -5.97 -5.44 7.09
CA MET A 90 -5.22 -6.08 8.18
C MET A 90 -5.29 -5.22 9.43
N ARG A 91 -6.19 -5.56 10.37
CA ARG A 91 -6.40 -4.78 11.60
C ARG A 91 -5.64 -5.33 12.81
N ASP A 92 -5.53 -6.63 12.91
CA ASP A 92 -5.10 -7.34 14.11
C ASP A 92 -3.95 -8.32 13.83
N TYR A 93 -3.34 -8.75 14.92
CA TYR A 93 -2.23 -9.69 14.93
C TYR A 93 -2.52 -10.99 14.17
N GLU A 94 -3.69 -11.62 14.42
CA GLU A 94 -4.01 -12.93 13.82
C GLU A 94 -4.17 -12.82 12.31
N THR A 95 -4.84 -11.77 11.83
CA THR A 95 -5.04 -11.50 10.40
C THR A 95 -3.68 -11.29 9.71
N ILE A 96 -2.80 -10.45 10.29
CA ILE A 96 -1.47 -10.21 9.74
C ILE A 96 -0.66 -11.50 9.67
N GLN A 97 -0.70 -12.32 10.73
CA GLN A 97 0.04 -13.59 10.77
C GLN A 97 -0.40 -14.57 9.67
N VAL A 98 -1.71 -14.70 9.42
CA VAL A 98 -2.22 -15.58 8.38
C VAL A 98 -1.91 -15.03 6.98
N VAL A 99 -1.99 -13.71 6.77
CA VAL A 99 -1.56 -13.05 5.52
C VAL A 99 -0.08 -13.30 5.24
N MET A 100 0.78 -13.14 6.25
CA MET A 100 2.21 -13.43 6.10
C MET A 100 2.46 -14.87 5.69
N THR A 101 1.75 -15.82 6.32
CA THR A 101 1.83 -17.25 5.98
C THR A 101 1.37 -17.50 4.55
N ALA A 102 0.27 -16.90 4.11
CA ALA A 102 -0.23 -17.02 2.75
C ALA A 102 0.80 -16.54 1.72
N ALA A 103 1.40 -15.37 1.96
CA ALA A 103 2.43 -14.81 1.08
C ALA A 103 3.73 -15.66 1.06
N GLU A 104 4.12 -16.27 2.18
CA GLU A 104 5.26 -17.20 2.26
C GLU A 104 5.01 -18.51 1.51
N THR A 105 3.78 -19.01 1.53
CA THR A 105 3.40 -20.27 0.90
C THR A 105 3.13 -20.16 -0.61
N GLY A 106 3.39 -18.99 -1.20
CA GLY A 106 3.43 -18.83 -2.65
C GLY A 106 2.25 -18.09 -3.26
N HIS A 107 1.31 -17.59 -2.45
CA HIS A 107 0.17 -16.81 -2.94
C HIS A 107 0.54 -15.34 -3.14
N LEU A 108 -0.08 -14.67 -4.12
CA LEU A 108 -0.05 -13.22 -4.26
C LEU A 108 -1.17 -12.62 -3.41
N VAL A 109 -0.81 -11.87 -2.38
CA VAL A 109 -1.77 -11.28 -1.45
C VAL A 109 -1.79 -9.77 -1.59
N PHE A 110 -2.99 -9.21 -1.80
CA PHE A 110 -3.28 -7.78 -1.72
C PHE A 110 -4.03 -7.48 -0.45
N SER A 111 -3.66 -6.40 0.24
CA SER A 111 -4.40 -5.96 1.43
C SER A 111 -4.24 -4.47 1.68
N THR A 112 -5.00 -3.94 2.66
CA THR A 112 -4.94 -2.53 3.04
C THR A 112 -4.55 -2.31 4.49
N LEU A 113 -4.01 -1.10 4.73
CA LEU A 113 -3.81 -0.50 6.05
C LEU A 113 -4.18 0.99 6.00
N HIS A 114 -4.47 1.58 7.16
CA HIS A 114 -4.82 3.01 7.27
C HIS A 114 -3.60 3.91 7.58
N THR A 115 -2.42 3.43 7.29
CA THR A 115 -1.16 4.17 7.47
C THR A 115 -0.88 5.11 6.30
N ILE A 116 -0.16 6.18 6.58
CA ILE A 116 0.36 7.11 5.59
C ILE A 116 1.86 6.85 5.48
N ARG A 117 2.41 6.75 4.26
CA ARG A 117 3.80 6.41 3.92
C ARG A 117 4.16 4.93 4.12
N ALA A 118 5.08 4.47 3.30
CA ALA A 118 5.54 3.09 3.28
C ALA A 118 6.32 2.70 4.55
N ALA A 119 7.19 3.58 5.05
CA ALA A 119 7.95 3.33 6.27
C ALA A 119 7.02 3.10 7.48
N ASN A 120 6.06 4.01 7.71
CA ASN A 120 5.10 3.90 8.81
C ASN A 120 4.22 2.63 8.69
N THR A 121 3.96 2.18 7.45
CA THR A 121 3.24 0.93 7.20
C THR A 121 4.01 -0.28 7.72
N ILE A 122 5.30 -0.33 7.44
CA ILE A 122 6.19 -1.39 7.90
C ILE A 122 6.30 -1.38 9.42
N GLU A 123 6.54 -0.21 10.03
CA GLU A 123 6.58 -0.04 11.49
C GLU A 123 5.27 -0.50 12.12
N ARG A 124 4.12 -0.08 11.58
CA ARG A 124 2.81 -0.47 12.09
C ARG A 124 2.59 -1.98 12.08
N ILE A 125 3.01 -2.68 11.04
CA ILE A 125 2.92 -4.14 10.98
C ILE A 125 3.78 -4.78 12.07
N ILE A 126 5.02 -4.30 12.27
CA ILE A 126 5.94 -4.83 13.27
C ILE A 126 5.41 -4.59 14.69
N ASP A 127 4.88 -3.39 14.95
CA ASP A 127 4.42 -2.97 16.29
C ASP A 127 3.17 -3.70 16.79
N VAL A 128 2.38 -4.30 15.90
CA VAL A 128 1.23 -5.14 16.28
C VAL A 128 1.69 -6.42 17.00
N PHE A 129 2.93 -6.86 16.76
CA PHE A 129 3.48 -8.08 17.34
C PHE A 129 4.15 -7.84 18.69
N PRO A 130 4.07 -8.81 19.63
CA PRO A 130 4.79 -8.74 20.89
C PRO A 130 6.31 -8.59 20.66
N PRO A 131 7.04 -7.88 21.53
CA PRO A 131 8.48 -7.59 21.35
C PRO A 131 9.36 -8.80 21.05
N ASN A 132 9.04 -9.94 21.65
CA ASN A 132 9.76 -11.20 21.43
C ASN A 132 9.55 -11.83 20.05
N GLN A 133 8.55 -11.38 19.28
CA GLN A 133 8.23 -11.87 17.94
C GLN A 133 8.61 -10.85 16.85
N GLN A 134 8.84 -9.59 17.19
CA GLN A 134 9.08 -8.52 16.20
C GLN A 134 10.28 -8.83 15.30
N ARG A 135 11.37 -9.42 15.84
CA ARG A 135 12.52 -9.80 15.02
C ARG A 135 12.18 -10.85 13.97
N GLN A 136 11.36 -11.83 14.32
CA GLN A 136 10.91 -12.86 13.37
C GLN A 136 10.03 -12.26 12.29
N ILE A 137 9.10 -11.41 12.67
CA ILE A 137 8.19 -10.74 11.73
C ILE A 137 8.96 -9.82 10.76
N MET A 138 9.98 -9.11 11.21
CA MET A 138 10.83 -8.31 10.31
C MET A 138 11.48 -9.17 9.23
N ILE A 139 11.96 -10.36 9.60
CA ILE A 139 12.58 -11.29 8.63
C ILE A 139 11.53 -11.81 7.63
N GLN A 140 10.37 -12.21 8.12
CA GLN A 140 9.26 -12.69 7.28
C GLN A 140 8.74 -11.58 6.35
N LEU A 141 8.43 -10.41 6.90
CA LEU A 141 7.96 -9.26 6.12
C LEU A 141 8.97 -8.87 5.03
N ALA A 142 10.25 -8.82 5.35
CA ALA A 142 11.31 -8.55 4.38
C ALA A 142 11.38 -9.60 3.27
N SER A 143 10.96 -10.85 3.51
CA SER A 143 10.96 -11.90 2.49
C SER A 143 9.77 -11.83 1.55
N VAL A 144 8.57 -11.48 2.06
CA VAL A 144 7.32 -11.55 1.31
C VAL A 144 6.85 -10.22 0.74
N LEU A 145 7.18 -9.08 1.38
CA LEU A 145 6.73 -7.78 0.92
C LEU A 145 7.32 -7.44 -0.45
N GLN A 146 6.46 -7.07 -1.40
CA GLN A 146 6.85 -6.71 -2.77
C GLN A 146 6.73 -5.22 -3.02
N ALA A 147 5.63 -4.61 -2.55
CA ALA A 147 5.41 -3.18 -2.71
C ALA A 147 4.49 -2.62 -1.61
N VAL A 148 4.64 -1.34 -1.34
CA VAL A 148 3.68 -0.52 -0.60
C VAL A 148 3.29 0.67 -1.46
N ILE A 149 1.99 0.87 -1.63
CA ILE A 149 1.39 1.97 -2.39
C ILE A 149 0.59 2.81 -1.41
N SER A 150 1.13 3.94 -1.00
CA SER A 150 0.42 4.89 -0.14
C SER A 150 -0.34 5.88 -0.99
N GLN A 151 -1.65 6.01 -0.75
CA GLN A 151 -2.56 6.77 -1.59
C GLN A 151 -3.32 7.82 -0.80
N GLN A 152 -3.49 8.98 -1.40
CA GLN A 152 -4.36 10.05 -0.92
C GLN A 152 -5.10 10.69 -2.08
N LEU A 153 -6.24 11.34 -1.79
CA LEU A 153 -6.98 12.14 -2.76
C LEU A 153 -6.78 13.61 -2.47
N ILE A 154 -6.44 14.38 -3.49
CA ILE A 154 -6.31 15.83 -3.40
C ILE A 154 -7.27 16.52 -4.37
N PRO A 155 -7.81 17.71 -4.01
CA PRO A 155 -8.66 18.47 -4.91
C PRO A 155 -7.84 19.08 -6.06
N THR A 156 -8.37 18.99 -7.26
CA THR A 156 -7.84 19.65 -8.45
C THR A 156 -8.34 21.10 -8.55
N MET A 157 -7.87 21.84 -9.54
CA MET A 157 -8.29 23.24 -9.76
C MET A 157 -9.77 23.36 -10.16
N ASP A 158 -10.31 22.36 -10.83
CA ASP A 158 -11.73 22.27 -11.23
C ASP A 158 -12.64 21.70 -10.13
N GLY A 159 -12.10 21.37 -8.96
CA GLY A 159 -12.84 20.86 -7.80
C GLY A 159 -13.07 19.37 -7.80
N THR A 160 -12.57 18.61 -8.79
CA THR A 160 -12.58 17.14 -8.75
C THR A 160 -11.48 16.62 -7.82
N LEU A 161 -11.51 15.32 -7.48
CA LEU A 161 -10.47 14.67 -6.70
C LEU A 161 -9.55 13.86 -7.60
N ILE A 162 -8.23 13.92 -7.33
CA ILE A 162 -7.23 13.14 -8.05
C ILE A 162 -6.39 12.33 -7.06
N PRO A 163 -6.09 11.05 -7.34
CA PRO A 163 -5.22 10.26 -6.49
C PRO A 163 -3.75 10.69 -6.63
N VAL A 164 -3.08 10.74 -5.49
CA VAL A 164 -1.64 10.96 -5.36
C VAL A 164 -1.04 9.74 -4.71
N PHE A 165 0.10 9.30 -5.20
CA PHE A 165 0.73 8.06 -4.78
C PHE A 165 2.14 8.28 -4.27
N GLU A 166 2.49 7.58 -3.20
CA GLU A 166 3.85 7.17 -2.90
C GLU A 166 3.96 5.69 -3.22
N ILE A 167 4.95 5.31 -4.03
CA ILE A 167 5.16 3.92 -4.44
C ILE A 167 6.55 3.49 -3.99
N MET A 168 6.59 2.46 -3.15
CA MET A 168 7.80 1.79 -2.73
C MET A 168 7.83 0.37 -3.31
N GLU A 169 8.79 0.09 -4.18
CA GLU A 169 9.14 -1.28 -4.56
C GLU A 169 10.20 -1.84 -3.60
N VAL A 170 10.01 -3.08 -3.15
CA VAL A 170 10.91 -3.67 -2.16
C VAL A 170 12.15 -4.24 -2.83
N THR A 171 13.17 -3.40 -2.92
CA THR A 171 14.51 -3.75 -3.41
C THR A 171 15.31 -4.56 -2.38
N PRO A 172 16.42 -5.22 -2.76
CA PRO A 172 17.33 -5.87 -1.81
C PRO A 172 17.81 -4.95 -0.68
N ALA A 173 18.02 -3.65 -0.97
CA ALA A 173 18.40 -2.65 0.02
C ALA A 173 17.28 -2.44 1.06
N ILE A 174 16.02 -2.28 0.61
CA ILE A 174 14.87 -2.13 1.49
C ILE A 174 14.66 -3.39 2.34
N ARG A 175 14.81 -4.60 1.75
CA ARG A 175 14.75 -5.86 2.50
C ARG A 175 15.74 -5.91 3.65
N ASN A 176 16.96 -5.44 3.43
CA ASN A 176 17.99 -5.36 4.48
C ASN A 176 17.63 -4.33 5.54
N MET A 177 17.13 -3.15 5.14
CA MET A 177 16.69 -2.12 6.10
C MET A 177 15.57 -2.64 7.01
N ILE A 178 14.61 -3.39 6.48
CA ILE A 178 13.54 -4.02 7.29
C ILE A 178 14.13 -5.04 8.28
N ARG A 179 15.02 -5.94 7.83
CA ARG A 179 15.65 -6.97 8.67
C ARG A 179 16.49 -6.39 9.81
N GLU A 180 17.13 -5.25 9.55
CA GLU A 180 18.02 -4.57 10.51
C GLU A 180 17.30 -3.52 11.37
N ASN A 181 15.96 -3.42 11.28
CA ASN A 181 15.16 -2.41 11.96
C ASN A 181 15.58 -0.97 11.64
N LYS A 182 16.02 -0.72 10.39
CA LYS A 182 16.41 0.60 9.89
C LYS A 182 15.33 1.23 9.00
N VAL A 183 14.07 1.00 9.35
CA VAL A 183 12.90 1.40 8.55
C VAL A 183 12.86 2.92 8.33
N HIS A 184 13.31 3.71 9.30
CA HIS A 184 13.43 5.17 9.22
C HIS A 184 14.32 5.69 8.06
N GLN A 185 15.17 4.83 7.45
CA GLN A 185 16.01 5.21 6.31
C GLN A 185 15.31 4.99 4.96
N ILE A 186 14.16 4.30 4.93
CA ILE A 186 13.44 3.94 3.70
C ILE A 186 12.95 5.18 2.97
N ASP A 187 12.44 6.19 3.68
CA ASP A 187 11.94 7.43 3.06
C ASP A 187 13.05 8.14 2.25
N GLY A 188 14.27 8.17 2.79
CA GLY A 188 15.43 8.72 2.08
C GLY A 188 15.77 7.93 0.80
N LEU A 189 15.60 6.60 0.84
CA LEU A 189 15.85 5.75 -0.33
C LEU A 189 14.77 5.96 -1.40
N ILE A 190 13.49 6.01 -1.01
CA ILE A 190 12.38 6.29 -1.96
C ILE A 190 12.62 7.64 -2.66
N TYR A 191 13.00 8.67 -1.89
CA TYR A 191 13.28 10.00 -2.43
C TYR A 191 14.45 10.01 -3.43
N SER A 192 15.55 9.30 -3.14
CA SER A 192 16.73 9.24 -4.01
C SER A 192 16.56 8.33 -5.23
N SER A 193 15.63 7.39 -5.19
CA SER A 193 15.40 6.39 -6.25
C SER A 193 14.35 6.82 -7.28
N THR A 194 14.04 8.11 -7.37
CA THR A 194 13.08 8.66 -8.35
C THR A 194 13.51 8.29 -9.77
N GLY A 195 12.64 7.59 -10.50
CA GLY A 195 12.92 7.10 -11.87
C GLY A 195 13.17 5.59 -11.99
N SER A 196 13.29 4.87 -10.87
CA SER A 196 13.45 3.40 -10.85
C SER A 196 12.14 2.63 -10.57
N GLY A 197 10.98 3.26 -10.79
CA GLY A 197 9.67 2.70 -10.45
C GLY A 197 9.15 3.14 -9.08
N MET A 198 9.99 3.73 -8.23
CA MET A 198 9.60 4.34 -6.97
C MET A 198 9.30 5.84 -7.12
N ILE A 199 8.33 6.33 -6.37
CA ILE A 199 7.98 7.75 -6.33
C ILE A 199 7.59 8.13 -4.90
N SER A 200 8.14 9.24 -4.39
CA SER A 200 7.70 9.80 -3.11
C SER A 200 6.41 10.60 -3.27
N MET A 201 5.64 10.74 -2.18
CA MET A 201 4.42 11.55 -2.17
C MET A 201 4.71 12.98 -2.64
N ASP A 202 5.80 13.58 -2.16
CA ASP A 202 6.20 14.95 -2.54
C ASP A 202 6.49 15.07 -4.04
N GLN A 203 7.18 14.09 -4.61
CA GLN A 203 7.47 14.09 -6.05
C GLN A 203 6.20 13.92 -6.88
N SER A 204 5.27 13.10 -6.42
CA SER A 204 3.96 12.92 -7.05
C SER A 204 3.17 14.24 -7.05
N LEU A 205 3.14 14.94 -5.93
CA LEU A 205 2.52 16.27 -5.80
C LEU A 205 3.17 17.31 -6.73
N ILE A 206 4.50 17.34 -6.78
CA ILE A 206 5.25 18.25 -7.67
C ILE A 206 4.94 17.97 -9.14
N ASN A 207 4.81 16.70 -9.53
CA ASN A 207 4.46 16.33 -10.89
C ASN A 207 3.05 16.84 -11.26
N LEU A 208 2.05 16.64 -10.39
CA LEU A 208 0.69 17.14 -10.59
C LEU A 208 0.61 18.67 -10.68
N TYR A 209 1.41 19.37 -9.89
CA TYR A 209 1.53 20.81 -9.99
C TYR A 209 2.10 21.25 -11.35
N LYS A 210 3.19 20.61 -11.82
CA LYS A 210 3.79 20.89 -13.14
C LYS A 210 2.81 20.62 -14.28
N GLU A 211 1.95 19.63 -14.16
CA GLU A 211 0.87 19.31 -15.09
C GLU A 211 -0.31 20.29 -15.00
N ARG A 212 -0.24 21.29 -14.12
CA ARG A 212 -1.30 22.27 -13.84
C ARG A 212 -2.64 21.66 -13.42
N ARG A 213 -2.60 20.48 -12.81
CA ARG A 213 -3.79 19.79 -12.31
C ARG A 213 -4.17 20.22 -10.89
N THR A 214 -3.20 20.75 -10.13
CA THR A 214 -3.39 21.28 -8.77
C THR A 214 -2.72 22.64 -8.63
N ASP A 215 -3.17 23.47 -7.68
CA ASP A 215 -2.48 24.70 -7.32
C ASP A 215 -1.48 24.51 -6.17
N GLN A 216 -0.60 25.49 -6.02
CA GLN A 216 0.46 25.47 -5.02
C GLN A 216 -0.07 25.48 -3.59
N GLN A 217 -1.11 26.28 -3.32
CA GLN A 217 -1.66 26.43 -1.99
C GLN A 217 -2.25 25.11 -1.50
N ARG A 218 -3.00 24.40 -2.33
CA ARG A 218 -3.61 23.11 -2.01
C ARG A 218 -2.55 22.04 -1.77
N ASN A 219 -1.47 22.02 -2.56
CA ASN A 219 -0.36 21.10 -2.34
C ASN A 219 0.37 21.39 -1.02
N CYS A 220 0.61 22.66 -0.69
CA CYS A 220 1.25 23.06 0.56
C CYS A 220 0.37 22.73 1.78
N ASP A 221 -0.93 23.01 1.72
CA ASP A 221 -1.88 22.70 2.79
C ASP A 221 -1.93 21.19 3.05
N PHE A 222 -1.89 20.39 2.00
CA PHE A 222 -1.89 18.94 2.07
C PHE A 222 -0.61 18.37 2.72
N ILE A 223 0.56 18.85 2.31
CA ILE A 223 1.84 18.53 2.92
C ILE A 223 1.87 18.95 4.40
N CYS A 224 1.29 20.13 4.72
CA CYS A 224 1.19 20.62 6.10
C CYS A 224 0.27 19.80 6.99
N ILE A 225 -0.83 19.23 6.45
CA ILE A 225 -1.75 18.37 7.21
C ILE A 225 -1.06 17.06 7.59
N GLN A 226 -0.26 16.48 6.71
CA GLN A 226 0.52 15.27 7.01
C GLN A 226 1.54 15.50 8.13
N SER A 227 2.24 16.65 8.11
CA SER A 227 3.25 16.97 9.12
C SER A 227 2.68 17.31 10.50
N ARG A 228 1.37 17.62 10.62
CA ARG A 228 0.70 17.84 11.91
C ARG A 228 0.38 16.53 12.65
N ASN A 229 0.20 15.44 11.92
CA ASN A 229 -0.03 14.12 12.50
C ASN A 229 1.27 13.43 12.97
N ASP A 230 2.41 13.83 12.40
CA ASP A 230 3.74 13.39 12.84
C ASP A 230 4.33 14.43 13.80
N ASN A 231 4.23 14.21 15.09
CA ASN A 231 4.72 15.09 16.20
C ASN A 231 6.26 15.24 16.23
N LYS A 232 6.97 15.01 15.14
CA LYS A 232 8.41 15.25 14.99
C LYS A 232 8.65 16.38 13.99
N LYS A 233 9.51 17.34 14.38
CA LYS A 233 10.08 18.35 13.46
C LYS A 233 10.78 17.63 12.29
N ASP A 234 10.01 17.40 11.21
CA ASP A 234 10.51 16.66 10.06
C ASP A 234 11.49 17.53 9.26
N PRO A 235 12.77 17.15 9.14
CA PRO A 235 13.75 17.83 8.27
C PRO A 235 13.27 17.91 6.81
N LEU A 236 12.45 16.96 6.37
CA LEU A 236 11.85 16.93 5.03
C LEU A 236 10.94 18.14 4.77
N ARG A 237 10.24 18.67 5.79
CA ARG A 237 9.40 19.86 5.67
C ARG A 237 10.21 21.09 5.20
N ASN A 238 11.38 21.31 5.80
CA ASN A 238 12.26 22.41 5.40
C ASN A 238 12.88 22.16 4.02
N MET A 239 13.17 20.92 3.71
CA MET A 239 13.75 20.51 2.43
C MET A 239 12.74 20.65 1.28
N VAL A 240 11.48 20.24 1.46
CA VAL A 240 10.38 20.45 0.50
C VAL A 240 10.10 21.93 0.33
N ARG A 241 9.99 22.69 1.42
CA ARG A 241 9.81 24.14 1.38
C ARG A 241 10.96 24.86 0.66
N ASN A 242 12.19 24.46 0.92
CA ASN A 242 13.37 25.03 0.26
C ASN A 242 13.42 24.63 -1.23
N ARG A 243 12.99 23.42 -1.57
CA ARG A 243 12.93 22.95 -2.96
C ARG A 243 11.79 23.61 -3.74
N LEU A 244 10.62 23.82 -3.13
CA LEU A 244 9.55 24.61 -3.71
C LEU A 244 10.01 26.06 -3.95
N LYS A 245 10.79 26.64 -3.03
CA LYS A 245 11.44 27.95 -3.24
C LYS A 245 12.46 27.92 -4.38
N SER A 246 13.30 26.89 -4.47
CA SER A 246 14.35 26.79 -5.51
C SER A 246 13.83 26.64 -6.92
N ILE A 247 12.60 26.15 -7.09
CA ILE A 247 11.90 26.02 -8.39
C ILE A 247 10.93 27.19 -8.64
N GLY A 248 11.05 28.29 -7.86
CA GLY A 248 10.27 29.51 -8.07
C GLY A 248 8.79 29.40 -7.67
N ILE A 249 8.48 28.52 -6.73
CA ILE A 249 7.12 28.25 -6.24
C ILE A 249 6.83 28.99 -4.89
N TYR A 250 7.79 29.74 -4.35
CA TYR A 250 7.66 30.64 -3.21
C TYR A 250 8.33 31.96 -3.51
#